data_a185dc622ad27c451c6a86e162a083c8
#
_entry.id   a185dc622ad27c451c6a86e162a083c8
#
_cell.length_a   1.000
_cell.length_b   1.000
_cell.length_c   1.000
_cell.angle_alpha   90.00
_cell.angle_beta   90.00
_cell.angle_gamma   90.00
#
_symmetry.space_group_name_H-M   'P 1'
#
loop_
_entity.id
_entity.type
_entity.pdbx_description
1 polymer ?
#
loop_
_entity_poly.entity_id
_entity_poly.type
_entity_poly.pdbx_seq_one_letter_code
_entity_poly.pdbx_strand_id
1 'polypeptide(L)'
;AAGLENAAVLPRLSLAGMAKVLAGARACVAVDTGLGHLAAALDVPTLSLFGPTNPGFTGAYGRSQVHLGSDFPCAPCLKKTCTYQPTEEDRKLFDLKREQPLCFTRLNPQRVATQLEAMLLAPETLR
;
A
#
# COMPACT_ATOMS: atom_id res chain seq x y z
N ALA A 1 -15.50 7.00 -0.97
CA ALA A 1 -14.78 8.19 -0.73
C ALA A 1 -15.63 9.24 -0.02
N ALA A 2 -15.96 8.96 1.22
CA ALA A 2 -16.81 9.80 2.05
C ALA A 2 -16.28 11.25 2.09
N GLY A 3 -17.11 12.20 1.65
CA GLY A 3 -16.81 13.62 1.70
C GLY A 3 -15.79 14.14 0.69
N LEU A 4 -15.26 13.31 -0.19
CA LEU A 4 -14.26 13.72 -1.20
C LEU A 4 -14.91 13.79 -2.58
N GLU A 5 -14.85 14.96 -3.22
CA GLU A 5 -15.43 15.17 -4.55
C GLU A 5 -14.65 14.46 -5.66
N ASN A 6 -13.34 14.34 -5.49
CA ASN A 6 -12.45 13.78 -6.50
C ASN A 6 -12.09 12.31 -6.25
N ALA A 7 -12.85 11.62 -5.43
CA ALA A 7 -12.64 10.21 -5.12
C ALA A 7 -13.94 9.44 -5.27
N ALA A 8 -13.83 8.19 -5.71
CA ALA A 8 -14.97 7.32 -5.90
C ALA A 8 -14.65 5.90 -5.43
N VAL A 9 -15.67 5.24 -4.88
CA VAL A 9 -15.59 3.82 -4.55
C VAL A 9 -16.14 3.05 -5.76
N LEU A 10 -15.34 2.14 -6.29
CA LEU A 10 -15.74 1.32 -7.42
C LEU A 10 -16.78 0.28 -7.01
N PRO A 11 -17.72 -0.07 -7.89
CA PRO A 11 -18.58 -1.21 -7.64
C PRO A 11 -17.76 -2.51 -7.66
N ARG A 12 -18.37 -3.60 -7.20
CA ARG A 12 -17.73 -4.90 -7.29
C ARG A 12 -17.52 -5.29 -8.75
N LEU A 13 -16.26 -5.54 -9.13
CA LEU A 13 -15.89 -5.87 -10.50
C LEU A 13 -15.33 -7.29 -10.58
N SER A 14 -15.47 -7.91 -11.76
CA SER A 14 -14.73 -9.12 -12.08
C SER A 14 -13.23 -8.83 -12.13
N LEU A 15 -12.40 -9.87 -12.13
CA LEU A 15 -10.96 -9.71 -12.26
C LEU A 15 -10.60 -9.00 -13.59
N ALA A 16 -11.28 -9.35 -14.69
CA ALA A 16 -11.08 -8.68 -15.97
C ALA A 16 -11.49 -7.20 -15.92
N GLY A 17 -12.58 -6.87 -15.26
CA GLY A 17 -13.01 -5.49 -15.04
C GLY A 17 -12.02 -4.70 -14.23
N MET A 18 -11.48 -5.30 -13.17
CA MET A 18 -10.45 -4.69 -12.33
C MET A 18 -9.16 -4.44 -13.10
N ALA A 19 -8.77 -5.39 -13.94
CA ALA A 19 -7.60 -5.23 -14.81
C ALA A 19 -7.75 -4.04 -15.76
N LYS A 20 -8.94 -3.83 -16.31
CA LYS A 20 -9.21 -2.67 -17.18
C LYS A 20 -9.07 -1.34 -16.43
N VAL A 21 -9.59 -1.26 -15.20
CA VAL A 21 -9.47 -0.07 -14.37
C VAL A 21 -7.99 0.20 -14.07
N LEU A 22 -7.26 -0.82 -13.62
CA LEU A 22 -5.84 -0.69 -13.30
C LEU A 22 -5.00 -0.29 -14.51
N ALA A 23 -5.26 -0.87 -15.67
CA ALA A 23 -4.52 -0.55 -16.90
C ALA A 23 -4.67 0.92 -17.31
N GLY A 24 -5.78 1.56 -16.97
CA GLY A 24 -6.01 2.97 -17.23
C GLY A 24 -5.51 3.91 -16.15
N ALA A 25 -4.98 3.41 -15.06
CA ALA A 25 -4.51 4.23 -13.95
C ALA A 25 -3.11 4.79 -14.23
N ARG A 26 -2.85 5.98 -13.75
CA ARG A 26 -1.50 6.60 -13.83
C ARG A 26 -0.56 6.03 -12.78
N ALA A 27 -1.09 5.59 -11.67
CA ALA A 27 -0.35 4.93 -10.60
C ALA A 27 -1.32 4.16 -9.71
N CYS A 28 -0.79 3.26 -8.92
CA CYS A 28 -1.55 2.46 -7.96
C CYS A 28 -0.85 2.50 -6.60
N VAL A 29 -1.63 2.61 -5.55
CA VAL A 29 -1.14 2.38 -4.18
C VAL A 29 -1.84 1.13 -3.67
N ALA A 30 -1.08 0.17 -3.20
CA ALA A 30 -1.61 -1.12 -2.76
C ALA A 30 -0.87 -1.61 -1.52
N VAL A 31 -1.57 -2.43 -0.75
CA VAL A 31 -0.89 -3.26 0.26
C VAL A 31 -0.40 -4.54 -0.42
N ASP A 32 0.23 -5.43 0.32
CA ASP A 32 0.73 -6.72 -0.23
C ASP A 32 -0.45 -7.64 -0.58
N THR A 33 -0.98 -7.47 -1.79
CA THR A 33 -2.16 -8.18 -2.30
C THR A 33 -2.00 -8.55 -3.78
N GLY A 34 -2.88 -9.43 -4.24
CA GLY A 34 -2.94 -9.81 -5.66
C GLY A 34 -3.21 -8.63 -6.60
N LEU A 35 -3.96 -7.63 -6.16
CA LEU A 35 -4.24 -6.45 -6.99
C LEU A 35 -2.99 -5.60 -7.22
N GLY A 36 -2.11 -5.50 -6.24
CA GLY A 36 -0.81 -4.84 -6.41
C GLY A 36 0.06 -5.56 -7.43
N HIS A 37 0.10 -6.88 -7.38
CA HIS A 37 0.83 -7.70 -8.37
C HIS A 37 0.22 -7.56 -9.76
N LEU A 38 -1.11 -7.50 -9.86
CA LEU A 38 -1.78 -7.29 -11.14
C LEU A 38 -1.44 -5.93 -11.74
N ALA A 39 -1.44 -4.87 -10.94
CA ALA A 39 -1.05 -3.55 -11.39
C ALA A 39 0.39 -3.53 -11.92
N ALA A 40 1.31 -4.20 -11.23
CA ALA A 40 2.69 -4.33 -11.66
C ALA A 40 2.80 -5.10 -12.98
N ALA A 41 2.04 -6.18 -13.14
CA ALA A 41 2.02 -6.98 -14.37
C ALA A 41 1.47 -6.18 -15.56
N LEU A 42 0.61 -5.20 -15.31
CA LEU A 42 0.08 -4.30 -16.33
C LEU A 42 0.97 -3.07 -16.58
N ASP A 43 2.16 -3.07 -16.00
CA ASP A 43 3.16 -1.98 -16.15
C ASP A 43 2.70 -0.65 -15.55
N VAL A 44 1.78 -0.69 -14.60
CA VAL A 44 1.31 0.50 -13.87
C VAL A 44 2.30 0.82 -12.76
N PRO A 45 2.77 2.06 -12.64
CA PRO A 45 3.61 2.45 -11.50
C PRO A 45 2.87 2.18 -10.19
N THR A 46 3.48 1.38 -9.31
CA THR A 46 2.81 0.92 -8.10
C THR A 46 3.66 1.18 -6.87
N LEU A 47 3.05 1.82 -5.89
CA LEU A 47 3.60 2.01 -4.56
C LEU A 47 2.97 0.96 -3.64
N SER A 48 3.77 0.00 -3.20
CA SER A 48 3.31 -1.09 -2.35
C SER A 48 3.70 -0.86 -0.91
N LEU A 49 2.75 -1.03 -0.01
CA LEU A 49 2.91 -0.79 1.42
C LEU A 49 2.99 -2.13 2.16
N PHE A 50 4.02 -2.29 2.97
CA PHE A 50 4.28 -3.52 3.70
C PHE A 50 4.30 -3.25 5.20
N GLY A 51 3.44 -3.94 5.92
CA GLY A 51 3.44 -3.99 7.38
C GLY A 51 4.06 -5.30 7.89
N PRO A 52 3.25 -6.37 7.99
CA PRO A 52 3.71 -7.65 8.53
C PRO A 52 4.52 -8.51 7.55
N THR A 53 4.54 -8.16 6.27
CA THR A 53 5.21 -8.97 5.24
C THR A 53 6.52 -8.33 4.77
N ASN A 54 7.40 -9.16 4.19
CA ASN A 54 8.71 -8.72 3.71
C ASN A 54 8.65 -8.49 2.19
N PRO A 55 8.92 -7.27 1.70
CA PRO A 55 8.92 -6.99 0.26
C PRO A 55 9.90 -7.86 -0.52
N GLY A 56 10.99 -8.32 0.12
CA GLY A 56 11.93 -9.23 -0.52
C GLY A 56 11.36 -10.60 -0.84
N PHE A 57 10.29 -11.02 -0.15
CA PHE A 57 9.64 -12.32 -0.38
C PHE A 57 8.41 -12.22 -1.26
N THR A 58 7.58 -11.20 -1.06
CA THR A 58 6.26 -11.10 -1.67
C THR A 58 6.05 -9.83 -2.50
N GLY A 59 7.05 -8.97 -2.59
CA GLY A 59 6.94 -7.72 -3.33
C GLY A 59 6.69 -7.93 -4.81
N ALA A 60 5.90 -7.05 -5.42
CA ALA A 60 5.62 -7.07 -6.84
C ALA A 60 6.86 -6.74 -7.65
N TYR A 61 7.02 -7.43 -8.78
CA TYR A 61 8.11 -7.21 -9.71
C TYR A 61 7.62 -6.43 -10.93
N GLY A 62 8.51 -5.67 -11.54
CA GLY A 62 8.23 -4.92 -12.75
C GLY A 62 8.88 -3.55 -12.74
N ARG A 63 8.64 -2.79 -13.79
CA ARG A 63 9.09 -1.41 -13.87
C ARG A 63 8.31 -0.54 -12.89
N SER A 64 8.93 0.51 -12.41
CA SER A 64 8.25 1.53 -11.62
C SER A 64 7.57 0.99 -10.37
N GLN A 65 8.20 0.00 -9.73
CA GLN A 65 7.71 -0.58 -8.49
C GLN A 65 8.49 0.01 -7.32
N VAL A 66 7.77 0.60 -6.38
CA VAL A 66 8.35 1.13 -5.15
C VAL A 66 7.71 0.41 -3.96
N HIS A 67 8.54 -0.05 -3.04
CA HIS A 67 8.09 -0.75 -1.84
C HIS A 67 8.40 0.11 -0.62
N LEU A 68 7.39 0.42 0.18
CA LEU A 68 7.55 1.06 1.47
C LEU A 68 7.27 0.05 2.57
N GLY A 69 8.30 -0.29 3.34
CA GLY A 69 8.16 -1.16 4.50
C GLY A 69 7.96 -0.38 5.78
N SER A 70 7.29 -1.01 6.75
CA SER A 70 7.17 -0.46 8.09
C SER A 70 8.46 -0.70 8.87
N ASP A 71 8.88 0.29 9.66
CA ASP A 71 9.98 0.16 10.62
C ASP A 71 9.48 -0.13 12.05
N PHE A 72 8.24 -0.54 12.19
CA PHE A 72 7.67 -0.91 13.47
C PHE A 72 8.46 -2.07 14.10
N PRO A 73 8.64 -2.11 15.45
CA PRO A 73 9.59 -3.02 16.09
C PRO A 73 9.43 -4.50 15.73
N CYS A 74 8.22 -4.97 15.48
CA CYS A 74 7.97 -6.36 15.11
C CYS A 74 7.89 -6.62 13.60
N ALA A 75 7.97 -5.59 12.78
CA ALA A 75 7.84 -5.74 11.33
C ALA A 75 9.20 -6.04 10.66
N PRO A 76 9.24 -6.90 9.63
CA PRO A 76 8.17 -7.77 9.17
C PRO A 76 8.04 -9.02 10.03
N CYS A 77 6.90 -9.26 10.65
CA CYS A 77 6.70 -10.42 11.53
C CYS A 77 6.26 -11.69 10.79
N LEU A 78 5.74 -11.55 9.57
CA LEU A 78 5.25 -12.62 8.70
C LEU A 78 4.07 -13.41 9.29
N LYS A 79 3.37 -12.85 10.26
CA LYS A 79 2.23 -13.50 10.91
C LYS A 79 0.92 -13.10 10.25
N LYS A 80 0.02 -14.06 10.08
CA LYS A 80 -1.33 -13.79 9.55
C LYS A 80 -2.20 -13.04 10.54
N THR A 81 -1.97 -13.24 11.83
CA THR A 81 -2.70 -12.55 12.91
C THR A 81 -1.71 -11.76 13.75
N CYS A 82 -2.04 -10.50 14.00
CA CYS A 82 -1.20 -9.63 14.82
C CYS A 82 -1.18 -10.12 16.27
N THR A 83 0.02 -10.37 16.80
CA THR A 83 0.24 -10.79 18.20
C THR A 83 1.00 -9.74 19.01
N TYR A 84 1.28 -8.58 18.41
CA TYR A 84 1.97 -7.50 19.11
C TYR A 84 1.14 -7.01 20.30
N GLN A 85 1.82 -6.82 21.42
CA GLN A 85 1.19 -6.29 22.64
C GLN A 85 1.40 -4.79 22.71
N PRO A 86 0.35 -3.97 22.53
CA PRO A 86 0.48 -2.53 22.58
C PRO A 86 1.01 -2.05 23.93
N THR A 87 1.92 -1.09 23.88
CA THR A 87 2.42 -0.40 25.07
C THR A 87 1.42 0.66 25.53
N GLU A 88 1.64 1.24 26.71
CA GLU A 88 0.80 2.36 27.16
C GLU A 88 0.94 3.57 26.22
N GLU A 89 2.13 3.80 25.69
CA GLU A 89 2.36 4.86 24.71
C GLU A 89 1.54 4.63 23.44
N ASP A 90 1.51 3.40 22.93
CA ASP A 90 0.67 3.05 21.77
C ASP A 90 -0.80 3.35 22.04
N ARG A 91 -1.30 3.02 23.25
CA ARG A 91 -2.68 3.26 23.64
C ARG A 91 -3.04 4.74 23.75
N LYS A 92 -2.06 5.57 24.07
CA LYS A 92 -2.25 7.02 24.14
C LYS A 92 -2.24 7.67 22.78
N LEU A 93 -1.42 7.15 21.85
CA LEU A 93 -1.20 7.74 20.53
C LEU A 93 -2.19 7.24 19.48
N PHE A 94 -2.72 6.02 19.62
CA PHE A 94 -3.49 5.37 18.56
C PHE A 94 -4.83 4.85 19.06
N ASP A 95 -5.83 4.90 18.19
CA ASP A 95 -7.09 4.19 18.40
C ASP A 95 -6.89 2.73 17.99
N LEU A 96 -6.67 1.85 18.97
CA LEU A 96 -6.35 0.45 18.73
C LEU A 96 -7.45 -0.33 18.01
N LYS A 97 -8.69 0.17 17.98
CA LYS A 97 -9.78 -0.45 17.23
C LYS A 97 -9.70 -0.14 15.73
N ARG A 98 -9.17 1.03 15.38
CA ARG A 98 -9.09 1.49 14.01
C ARG A 98 -7.74 1.21 13.36
N GLU A 99 -6.68 1.24 14.14
CA GLU A 99 -5.30 1.23 13.63
C GLU A 99 -4.59 -0.10 13.89
N GLN A 100 -5.30 -1.19 13.74
CA GLN A 100 -4.74 -2.54 13.79
C GLN A 100 -4.52 -3.08 12.37
N PRO A 101 -3.36 -3.69 12.09
CA PRO A 101 -2.17 -3.79 12.95
C PRO A 101 -1.38 -2.47 13.03
N LEU A 102 -0.76 -2.21 14.17
CA LEU A 102 -0.05 -0.96 14.42
C LEU A 102 1.17 -0.72 13.53
N CYS A 103 1.71 -1.76 12.91
CA CYS A 103 2.85 -1.59 12.01
C CYS A 103 2.57 -0.63 10.85
N PHE A 104 1.33 -0.52 10.39
CA PHE A 104 0.94 0.42 9.35
C PHE A 104 0.94 1.89 9.82
N THR A 105 0.95 2.16 11.12
CA THR A 105 1.03 3.53 11.62
C THR A 105 2.35 4.20 11.29
N ARG A 106 3.39 3.40 11.01
CA ARG A 106 4.71 3.91 10.57
C ARG A 106 4.75 4.29 9.09
N LEU A 107 3.71 3.94 8.36
CA LEU A 107 3.52 4.34 6.97
C LEU A 107 2.53 5.50 6.94
N ASN A 108 2.95 6.66 7.45
CA ASN A 108 2.04 7.78 7.59
C ASN A 108 1.57 8.29 6.21
N PRO A 109 0.32 8.79 6.10
CA PRO A 109 -0.26 9.20 4.82
C PRO A 109 0.56 10.25 4.07
N GLN A 110 1.22 11.15 4.79
CA GLN A 110 2.04 12.20 4.16
C GLN A 110 3.26 11.60 3.44
N ARG A 111 3.90 10.63 4.06
CA ARG A 111 5.04 9.91 3.46
C ARG A 111 4.61 9.16 2.20
N VAL A 112 3.47 8.50 2.26
CA VAL A 112 2.90 7.77 1.11
C VAL A 112 2.56 8.74 -0.02
N ALA A 113 1.89 9.82 0.28
CA ALA A 113 1.51 10.83 -0.70
C ALA A 113 2.74 11.47 -1.37
N THR A 114 3.78 11.79 -0.60
CA THR A 114 5.02 12.37 -1.12
C THR A 114 5.71 11.41 -2.09
N GLN A 115 5.79 10.14 -1.73
CA GLN A 115 6.38 9.13 -2.61
C GLN A 115 5.58 8.91 -3.88
N LEU A 116 4.26 8.87 -3.78
CA LEU A 116 3.37 8.73 -4.93
C LEU A 116 3.53 9.91 -5.90
N GLU A 117 3.57 11.11 -5.36
CA GLU A 117 3.76 12.32 -6.15
C GLU A 117 5.08 12.31 -6.91
N ALA A 118 6.16 11.87 -6.26
CA ALA A 118 7.47 11.71 -6.91
C ALA A 118 7.40 10.70 -8.07
N MET A 119 6.67 9.61 -7.91
CA MET A 119 6.48 8.61 -8.96
C MET A 119 5.70 9.18 -10.15
N LEU A 120 4.68 9.99 -9.89
CA LEU A 120 3.87 10.61 -10.94
C LEU A 120 4.62 11.66 -11.74
N LEU A 121 5.60 12.32 -11.12
CA LEU A 121 6.43 13.36 -11.76
C LEU A 121 7.65 12.79 -12.47
N ALA A 122 8.00 11.52 -12.23
CA ALA A 122 9.15 10.90 -12.88
C ALA A 122 8.91 10.73 -14.38
N PRO A 123 9.93 10.96 -15.24
CA PRO A 123 9.80 10.69 -16.68
C PRO A 123 9.49 9.22 -16.93
N GLU A 124 8.68 8.94 -17.96
CA GLU A 124 8.31 7.56 -18.32
C GLU A 124 9.52 6.67 -18.61
N THR A 125 10.60 7.25 -19.12
CA THR A 125 11.85 6.53 -19.40
C THR A 125 12.54 6.02 -18.13
N LEU A 126 12.21 6.59 -16.96
CA LEU A 126 12.78 6.20 -15.66
C LEU A 126 11.82 5.34 -14.84
N ARG A 127 10.62 5.11 -15.35
CA ARG A 127 9.60 4.29 -14.70
C ARG A 127 9.58 2.88 -15.22
#